data_3aa6bb06bf2ec0cbb53ed661ca0cf536
#
_entry.id   3aa6bb06bf2ec0cbb53ed661ca0cf536
#
_cell.length_a   1.000
_cell.length_b   1.000
_cell.length_c   1.000
_cell.angle_alpha   90.00
_cell.angle_beta   90.00
_cell.angle_gamma   90.00
#
_symmetry.space_group_name_H-M   'P 1'
#
loop_
_entity.id
_entity.type
_entity.pdbx_description
1 polymer ?
#
loop_
_entity_poly.entity_id
_entity_poly.type
_entity_poly.pdbx_seq_one_letter_code
_entity_poly.pdbx_strand_id
1 'polypeptide(L)'
;MKKIAVVLSGCGFLDGSEITEAVSLLIALHQAGAEVSCFAPNIEVPAMNHATKKPIAEKRNILEESARIARGTIHSLDTLKVSDFDALAFPGGYGAAKNLSNWAEKGAKCDVLPDVKRVILDFYNDSKPIAACCIAPVLLARVLGDKNVTLTIGNDAGTASEIKKTGAVH
;
A
#
# COMPACT_ATOMS: atom_id res chain seq x y z
N MET A 1 9.74 4.43 -21.93
CA MET A 1 9.92 4.63 -20.47
C MET A 1 8.76 3.92 -19.80
N LYS A 2 9.01 3.11 -18.76
CA LYS A 2 7.96 2.41 -18.03
C LYS A 2 7.25 3.35 -17.08
N LYS A 3 5.92 3.26 -17.01
CA LYS A 3 5.08 4.09 -16.15
C LYS A 3 4.63 3.26 -14.94
N ILE A 4 4.95 3.74 -13.75
CA ILE A 4 4.70 3.02 -12.48
C ILE A 4 3.75 3.84 -11.61
N ALA A 5 2.63 3.20 -11.20
CA ALA A 5 1.76 3.75 -10.18
C ALA A 5 2.26 3.34 -8.79
N VAL A 6 2.47 4.29 -7.90
CA VAL A 6 2.83 4.05 -6.50
C VAL A 6 1.68 4.48 -5.61
N VAL A 7 1.13 3.55 -4.82
CA VAL A 7 0.01 3.84 -3.91
C VAL A 7 0.54 4.03 -2.50
N LEU A 8 0.36 5.23 -1.99
CA LEU A 8 0.75 5.64 -0.64
C LEU A 8 -0.46 5.56 0.32
N SER A 9 -0.19 5.48 1.62
CA SER A 9 -1.19 5.29 2.67
C SER A 9 -1.16 6.36 3.77
N GLY A 10 -0.56 7.52 3.50
CA GLY A 10 -0.24 8.57 4.46
C GLY A 10 1.27 8.77 4.59
N CYS A 11 1.73 9.45 5.65
CA CYS A 11 3.14 9.78 5.88
C CYS A 11 3.54 9.47 7.32
N GLY A 12 4.26 8.38 7.52
CA GLY A 12 4.75 7.90 8.82
C GLY A 12 4.40 6.44 9.08
N PHE A 13 5.32 5.67 9.66
CA PHE A 13 5.19 4.21 9.73
C PHE A 13 4.05 3.71 10.63
N LEU A 14 3.60 4.49 11.64
CA LEU A 14 2.55 4.07 12.57
C LEU A 14 1.13 4.23 12.02
N ASP A 15 0.92 5.19 11.12
CA ASP A 15 -0.40 5.59 10.62
C ASP A 15 -0.40 5.95 9.12
N GLY A 16 0.66 5.58 8.39
CA GLY A 16 0.82 5.87 6.97
C GLY A 16 1.85 4.98 6.31
N SER A 17 2.39 5.46 5.19
CA SER A 17 3.54 4.84 4.53
C SER A 17 4.80 5.04 5.35
N GLU A 18 5.66 4.01 5.43
CA GLU A 18 6.98 4.15 5.99
C GLU A 18 7.81 5.07 5.08
N ILE A 19 8.33 6.18 5.65
CA ILE A 19 8.91 7.27 4.85
C ILE A 19 10.16 6.80 4.10
N THR A 20 11.05 6.06 4.77
CA THR A 20 12.31 5.59 4.18
C THR A 20 12.04 4.60 3.04
N GLU A 21 11.10 3.65 3.24
CA GLU A 21 10.72 2.69 2.22
C GLU A 21 10.09 3.37 1.01
N ALA A 22 9.16 4.30 1.24
CA ALA A 22 8.49 5.03 0.16
C ALA A 22 9.49 5.87 -0.64
N VAL A 23 10.35 6.63 0.03
CA VAL A 23 11.35 7.48 -0.63
C VAL A 23 12.39 6.63 -1.36
N SER A 24 12.87 5.54 -0.75
CA SER A 24 13.82 4.63 -1.40
C SER A 24 13.23 3.98 -2.66
N LEU A 25 11.95 3.58 -2.61
CA LEU A 25 11.23 3.06 -3.77
C LEU A 25 11.16 4.10 -4.88
N LEU A 26 10.78 5.34 -4.58
CA LEU A 26 10.68 6.42 -5.56
C LEU A 26 12.05 6.72 -6.20
N ILE A 27 13.12 6.77 -5.39
CA ILE A 27 14.49 6.98 -5.88
C ILE A 27 14.92 5.84 -6.80
N ALA A 28 14.72 4.59 -6.37
CA ALA A 28 15.11 3.41 -7.16
C ALA A 28 14.38 3.35 -8.51
N LEU A 29 13.08 3.63 -8.52
CA LEU A 29 12.29 3.69 -9.75
C LEU A 29 12.78 4.79 -10.69
N HIS A 30 13.07 5.99 -10.14
CA HIS A 30 13.63 7.09 -10.93
C HIS A 30 15.01 6.74 -11.51
N GLN A 31 15.90 6.15 -10.71
CA GLN A 31 17.22 5.68 -11.17
C GLN A 31 17.13 4.60 -12.25
N ALA A 32 16.08 3.77 -12.20
CA ALA A 32 15.79 2.79 -13.24
C ALA A 32 15.17 3.40 -14.51
N GLY A 33 15.00 4.73 -14.57
CA GLY A 33 14.44 5.43 -15.72
C GLY A 33 12.91 5.28 -15.86
N ALA A 34 12.20 4.97 -14.77
CA ALA A 34 10.75 4.91 -14.79
C ALA A 34 10.11 6.30 -14.62
N GLU A 35 8.96 6.49 -15.24
CA GLU A 35 8.04 7.58 -14.93
C GLU A 35 7.13 7.12 -13.78
N VAL A 36 7.12 7.87 -12.69
CA VAL A 36 6.38 7.50 -11.48
C VAL A 36 5.25 8.49 -11.21
N SER A 37 4.05 7.96 -10.97
CA SER A 37 2.92 8.72 -10.48
C SER A 37 2.48 8.18 -9.12
N CYS A 38 2.33 9.07 -8.14
CA CYS A 38 1.85 8.73 -6.81
C CYS A 38 0.33 8.87 -6.72
N PHE A 39 -0.28 7.95 -5.99
CA PHE A 39 -1.71 7.90 -5.70
C PHE A 39 -1.96 7.64 -4.22
N ALA A 40 -3.07 8.12 -3.70
CA ALA A 40 -3.53 7.78 -2.35
C ALA A 40 -5.06 7.92 -2.24
N PRO A 41 -5.71 7.17 -1.33
CA PRO A 41 -7.12 7.40 -1.02
C PRO A 41 -7.36 8.79 -0.44
N ASN A 42 -8.44 9.44 -0.85
CA ASN A 42 -8.86 10.73 -0.30
C ASN A 42 -9.85 10.53 0.86
N ILE A 43 -9.35 10.01 1.97
CA ILE A 43 -10.14 9.74 3.19
C ILE A 43 -9.40 10.18 4.44
N GLU A 44 -10.15 10.46 5.51
CA GLU A 44 -9.60 10.76 6.83
C GLU A 44 -9.39 9.51 7.68
N VAL A 45 -8.28 9.46 8.39
CA VAL A 45 -7.91 8.38 9.31
C VAL A 45 -7.44 8.93 10.66
N PRO A 46 -7.55 8.14 11.75
CA PRO A 46 -6.95 8.49 13.03
C PRO A 46 -5.44 8.68 12.91
N ALA A 47 -4.91 9.72 13.56
CA ALA A 47 -3.49 10.01 13.56
C ALA A 47 -2.78 9.50 14.82
N MET A 48 -1.49 9.25 14.69
CA MET A 48 -0.61 8.78 15.76
C MET A 48 0.50 9.81 16.05
N ASN A 49 0.80 10.02 17.32
CA ASN A 49 2.03 10.70 17.71
C ASN A 49 3.19 9.71 17.63
N HIS A 50 4.08 9.88 16.67
CA HIS A 50 5.19 8.96 16.41
C HIS A 50 6.26 8.96 17.52
N ALA A 51 6.41 10.06 18.26
CA ALA A 51 7.36 10.12 19.38
C ALA A 51 6.87 9.34 20.60
N THR A 52 5.57 9.47 20.93
CA THR A 52 4.98 8.79 22.09
C THR A 52 4.36 7.43 21.72
N LYS A 53 4.17 7.13 20.44
CA LYS A 53 3.49 5.94 19.87
C LYS A 53 2.03 5.82 20.34
N LYS A 54 1.39 6.96 20.66
CA LYS A 54 0.02 6.98 21.14
C LYS A 54 -0.93 7.62 20.12
N PRO A 55 -2.19 7.18 20.06
CA PRO A 55 -3.21 7.89 19.31
C PRO A 55 -3.35 9.35 19.77
N ILE A 56 -3.70 10.23 18.84
CA ILE A 56 -4.09 11.62 19.14
C ILE A 56 -5.52 11.85 18.67
N ALA A 57 -6.16 12.87 19.20
CA ALA A 57 -7.56 13.19 18.87
C ALA A 57 -7.74 13.79 17.47
N GLU A 58 -6.65 13.97 16.74
CA GLU A 58 -6.63 14.51 15.37
C GLU A 58 -6.91 13.42 14.36
N LYS A 59 -7.59 13.76 13.27
CA LYS A 59 -7.65 12.96 12.05
C LYS A 59 -6.82 13.64 10.97
N ARG A 60 -6.29 12.85 10.04
CA ARG A 60 -5.52 13.33 8.90
C ARG A 60 -6.01 12.70 7.61
N ASN A 61 -6.01 13.49 6.56
CA ASN A 61 -6.37 13.01 5.23
C ASN A 61 -5.18 12.26 4.62
N ILE A 62 -5.41 11.02 4.17
CA ILE A 62 -4.34 10.17 3.61
C ILE A 62 -3.70 10.80 2.39
N LEU A 63 -4.50 11.37 1.48
CA LEU A 63 -3.99 12.00 0.27
C LEU A 63 -3.09 13.19 0.59
N GLU A 64 -3.51 14.07 1.51
CA GLU A 64 -2.75 15.24 1.93
C GLU A 64 -1.43 14.84 2.63
N GLU A 65 -1.48 13.85 3.53
CA GLU A 65 -0.28 13.33 4.18
C GLU A 65 0.67 12.65 3.19
N SER A 66 0.14 11.85 2.25
CA SER A 66 0.95 11.22 1.21
C SER A 66 1.62 12.23 0.28
N ALA A 67 0.99 13.39 0.07
CA ALA A 67 1.56 14.47 -0.73
C ALA A 67 2.89 15.00 -0.15
N ARG A 68 3.15 14.84 1.15
CA ARG A 68 4.43 15.20 1.78
C ARG A 68 5.58 14.38 1.20
N ILE A 69 5.36 13.05 1.01
CA ILE A 69 6.33 12.14 0.39
C ILE A 69 6.44 12.43 -1.12
N ALA A 70 5.31 12.61 -1.79
CA ALA A 70 5.22 12.87 -3.23
C ALA A 70 5.57 14.32 -3.61
N ARG A 71 5.93 15.17 -2.65
CA ARG A 71 6.28 16.60 -2.85
C ARG A 71 5.17 17.38 -3.56
N GLY A 72 3.93 17.12 -3.20
CA GLY A 72 2.75 17.77 -3.72
C GLY A 72 2.17 17.20 -5.02
N THR A 73 2.94 16.40 -5.76
CA THR A 73 2.47 15.77 -7.01
C THR A 73 1.87 14.40 -6.72
N ILE A 74 0.56 14.38 -6.44
CA ILE A 74 -0.17 13.16 -6.11
C ILE A 74 -1.60 13.24 -6.64
N HIS A 75 -2.19 12.09 -6.94
CA HIS A 75 -3.55 11.94 -7.43
C HIS A 75 -4.41 11.10 -6.49
N SER A 76 -5.71 11.35 -6.49
CA SER A 76 -6.65 10.52 -5.75
C SER A 76 -6.73 9.12 -6.39
N LEU A 77 -6.75 8.06 -5.55
CA LEU A 77 -6.66 6.67 -6.01
C LEU A 77 -7.84 6.24 -6.91
N ASP A 78 -9.01 6.83 -6.72
CA ASP A 78 -10.19 6.58 -7.55
C ASP A 78 -9.98 6.96 -9.03
N THR A 79 -9.04 7.88 -9.31
CA THR A 79 -8.70 8.32 -10.67
C THR A 79 -7.71 7.40 -11.40
N LEU A 80 -7.08 6.42 -10.70
CA LEU A 80 -6.10 5.53 -11.29
C LEU A 80 -6.74 4.61 -12.32
N LYS A 81 -6.20 4.63 -13.54
CA LYS A 81 -6.57 3.74 -14.66
C LYS A 81 -5.42 2.82 -14.98
N VAL A 82 -5.64 1.52 -14.96
CA VAL A 82 -4.62 0.51 -15.24
C VAL A 82 -4.00 0.67 -16.63
N SER A 83 -4.78 1.12 -17.62
CA SER A 83 -4.32 1.37 -19.00
C SER A 83 -3.13 2.33 -19.09
N ASP A 84 -3.00 3.24 -18.13
CA ASP A 84 -2.01 4.31 -18.18
C ASP A 84 -0.66 3.92 -17.58
N PHE A 85 -0.56 2.72 -16.99
CA PHE A 85 0.60 2.26 -16.23
C PHE A 85 1.06 0.86 -16.65
N ASP A 86 2.37 0.60 -16.50
CA ASP A 86 2.98 -0.71 -16.74
C ASP A 86 3.06 -1.58 -15.49
N ALA A 87 3.09 -0.98 -14.29
CA ALA A 87 3.15 -1.70 -13.02
C ALA A 87 2.57 -0.88 -11.87
N LEU A 88 2.26 -1.59 -10.77
CA LEU A 88 1.75 -1.04 -9.51
C LEU A 88 2.72 -1.35 -8.37
N ALA A 89 2.90 -0.41 -7.43
CA ALA A 89 3.75 -0.62 -6.27
C ALA A 89 3.13 -0.05 -4.99
N PHE A 90 3.32 -0.78 -3.87
CA PHE A 90 2.90 -0.38 -2.53
C PHE A 90 4.13 -0.39 -1.60
N PRO A 91 4.60 0.77 -1.09
CA PRO A 91 5.56 0.79 0.01
C PRO A 91 4.90 0.30 1.30
N GLY A 92 5.70 -0.06 2.29
CA GLY A 92 5.21 -0.50 3.58
C GLY A 92 4.78 0.64 4.50
N GLY A 93 4.76 0.33 5.79
CA GLY A 93 4.20 1.15 6.85
C GLY A 93 2.83 0.62 7.28
N TYR A 94 2.47 0.85 8.53
CA TYR A 94 1.20 0.36 9.08
C TYR A 94 -0.05 0.94 8.41
N GLY A 95 0.09 2.01 7.63
CA GLY A 95 -1.00 2.52 6.80
C GLY A 95 -1.55 1.49 5.81
N ALA A 96 -0.72 0.58 5.30
CA ALA A 96 -1.20 -0.53 4.48
C ALA A 96 -2.18 -1.44 5.24
N ALA A 97 -1.88 -1.74 6.51
CA ALA A 97 -2.67 -2.64 7.36
C ALA A 97 -3.79 -1.94 8.14
N LYS A 98 -3.82 -0.61 8.20
CA LYS A 98 -4.78 0.18 9.00
C LYS A 98 -5.65 1.11 8.17
N ASN A 99 -5.10 1.65 7.07
CA ASN A 99 -5.74 2.68 6.24
C ASN A 99 -6.21 2.12 4.90
N LEU A 100 -5.36 1.33 4.21
CA LEU A 100 -5.74 0.69 2.94
C LEU A 100 -6.56 -0.59 3.17
N SER A 101 -6.52 -1.12 4.37
CA SER A 101 -7.30 -2.25 4.87
C SER A 101 -7.47 -2.15 6.38
N ASN A 102 -8.24 -3.05 6.98
CA ASN A 102 -8.29 -3.25 8.42
C ASN A 102 -7.59 -4.55 8.85
N TRP A 103 -6.52 -4.93 8.14
CA TRP A 103 -5.73 -6.13 8.43
C TRP A 103 -5.19 -6.16 9.87
N ALA A 104 -4.74 -5.03 10.39
CA ALA A 104 -4.20 -4.93 11.75
C ALA A 104 -5.21 -5.38 12.84
N GLU A 105 -6.51 -5.30 12.54
CA GLU A 105 -7.59 -5.70 13.45
C GLU A 105 -8.14 -7.10 13.14
N LYS A 106 -8.31 -7.43 11.84
CA LYS A 106 -9.07 -8.61 11.38
C LYS A 106 -8.21 -9.69 10.73
N GLY A 107 -6.90 -9.47 10.54
CA GLY A 107 -6.01 -10.43 9.89
C GLY A 107 -6.54 -10.90 8.53
N ALA A 108 -6.52 -12.20 8.29
CA ALA A 108 -6.97 -12.81 7.04
C ALA A 108 -8.44 -12.51 6.67
N LYS A 109 -9.27 -12.09 7.63
CA LYS A 109 -10.68 -11.74 7.40
C LYS A 109 -10.89 -10.24 7.17
N CYS A 110 -9.83 -9.49 6.92
CA CYS A 110 -9.90 -8.06 6.74
C CYS A 110 -10.71 -7.65 5.50
N ASP A 111 -11.17 -6.42 5.54
CA ASP A 111 -11.70 -5.70 4.39
C ASP A 111 -10.57 -4.83 3.81
N VAL A 112 -10.44 -4.80 2.50
CA VAL A 112 -9.55 -3.89 1.78
C VAL A 112 -10.40 -2.79 1.17
N LEU A 113 -9.93 -1.53 1.21
CA LEU A 113 -10.66 -0.41 0.62
C LEU A 113 -11.07 -0.73 -0.83
N PRO A 114 -12.29 -0.37 -1.24
CA PRO A 114 -12.80 -0.71 -2.58
C PRO A 114 -11.85 -0.30 -3.71
N ASP A 115 -11.32 0.93 -3.69
CA ASP A 115 -10.39 1.39 -4.72
C ASP A 115 -9.05 0.67 -4.68
N VAL A 116 -8.51 0.32 -3.51
CA VAL A 116 -7.30 -0.48 -3.39
C VAL A 116 -7.52 -1.88 -3.96
N LYS A 117 -8.64 -2.51 -3.61
CA LYS A 117 -9.02 -3.82 -4.16
C LYS A 117 -9.18 -3.76 -5.67
N ARG A 118 -9.86 -2.72 -6.19
CA ARG A 118 -10.06 -2.50 -7.63
C ARG A 118 -8.73 -2.43 -8.36
N VAL A 119 -7.82 -1.54 -7.95
CA VAL A 119 -6.55 -1.37 -8.66
C VAL A 119 -5.69 -2.64 -8.61
N ILE A 120 -5.66 -3.37 -7.50
CA ILE A 120 -4.94 -4.66 -7.42
C ILE A 120 -5.50 -5.66 -8.43
N LEU A 121 -6.83 -5.79 -8.50
CA LEU A 121 -7.48 -6.70 -9.44
C LEU A 121 -7.29 -6.27 -10.89
N ASP A 122 -7.36 -4.96 -11.20
CA ASP A 122 -7.17 -4.44 -12.54
C ASP A 122 -5.75 -4.76 -13.07
N PHE A 123 -4.71 -4.50 -12.25
CA PHE A 123 -3.33 -4.83 -12.63
C PHE A 123 -3.09 -6.34 -12.75
N TYR A 124 -3.66 -7.13 -11.84
CA TYR A 124 -3.57 -8.59 -11.91
C TYR A 124 -4.22 -9.14 -13.18
N ASN A 125 -5.43 -8.71 -13.49
CA ASN A 125 -6.18 -9.16 -14.67
C ASN A 125 -5.51 -8.76 -15.99
N ASP A 126 -4.86 -7.58 -16.01
CA ASP A 126 -4.06 -7.11 -17.16
C ASP A 126 -2.66 -7.76 -17.22
N SER A 127 -2.36 -8.72 -16.32
CA SER A 127 -1.05 -9.38 -16.24
C SER A 127 0.11 -8.40 -16.06
N LYS A 128 -0.13 -7.28 -15.37
CA LYS A 128 0.89 -6.26 -15.08
C LYS A 128 1.54 -6.53 -13.71
N PRO A 129 2.85 -6.31 -13.57
CA PRO A 129 3.56 -6.53 -12.32
C PRO A 129 2.98 -5.69 -11.16
N ILE A 130 2.91 -6.33 -9.99
CA ILE A 130 2.53 -5.67 -8.73
C ILE A 130 3.64 -5.93 -7.71
N ALA A 131 4.20 -4.86 -7.16
CA ALA A 131 5.20 -4.91 -6.09
C ALA A 131 4.62 -4.43 -4.77
N ALA A 132 5.02 -5.07 -3.68
CA ALA A 132 4.68 -4.64 -2.33
C ALA A 132 5.82 -5.00 -1.38
N CYS A 133 6.14 -4.13 -0.42
CA CYS A 133 7.21 -4.38 0.54
C CYS A 133 6.72 -4.25 2.00
N CYS A 134 7.56 -4.71 2.94
CA CYS A 134 7.31 -4.69 4.37
C CYS A 134 5.98 -5.40 4.71
N ILE A 135 4.98 -4.68 5.24
CA ILE A 135 3.66 -5.22 5.57
C ILE A 135 2.66 -5.12 4.39
N ALA A 136 2.93 -4.32 3.38
CA ALA A 136 1.99 -4.13 2.26
C ALA A 136 1.59 -5.40 1.49
N PRO A 137 2.42 -6.49 1.42
CA PRO A 137 1.98 -7.74 0.82
C PRO A 137 0.70 -8.36 1.40
N VAL A 138 0.28 -7.98 2.62
CA VAL A 138 -1.01 -8.44 3.19
C VAL A 138 -2.21 -8.01 2.35
N LEU A 139 -2.10 -6.86 1.64
CA LEU A 139 -3.13 -6.41 0.70
C LEU A 139 -3.28 -7.38 -0.46
N LEU A 140 -2.15 -7.80 -1.03
CA LEU A 140 -2.11 -8.77 -2.13
C LEU A 140 -2.58 -10.15 -1.67
N ALA A 141 -2.15 -10.60 -0.48
CA ALA A 141 -2.62 -11.85 0.12
C ALA A 141 -4.14 -11.85 0.26
N ARG A 142 -4.72 -10.76 0.76
CA ARG A 142 -6.18 -10.66 0.96
C ARG A 142 -6.97 -10.60 -0.33
N VAL A 143 -6.46 -9.88 -1.35
CA VAL A 143 -7.18 -9.67 -2.61
C VAL A 143 -6.98 -10.83 -3.59
N LEU A 144 -5.79 -11.45 -3.60
CA LEU A 144 -5.37 -12.44 -4.60
C LEU A 144 -5.08 -13.82 -3.99
N GLY A 145 -5.42 -14.06 -2.71
CA GLY A 145 -5.10 -15.31 -2.04
C GLY A 145 -5.73 -16.54 -2.71
N ASP A 146 -6.93 -16.39 -3.26
CA ASP A 146 -7.61 -17.43 -4.05
C ASP A 146 -6.92 -17.74 -5.41
N LYS A 147 -5.95 -16.94 -5.80
CA LYS A 147 -5.12 -17.13 -7.01
C LYS A 147 -3.78 -17.82 -6.72
N ASN A 148 -3.58 -18.33 -5.52
CA ASN A 148 -2.35 -18.99 -5.08
C ASN A 148 -1.09 -18.12 -5.25
N VAL A 149 -1.20 -16.80 -5.05
CA VAL A 149 -0.03 -15.92 -5.15
C VAL A 149 1.00 -16.26 -4.08
N THR A 150 2.27 -16.23 -4.46
CA THR A 150 3.40 -16.42 -3.54
C THR A 150 3.97 -15.06 -3.18
N LEU A 151 4.09 -14.79 -1.89
CA LEU A 151 4.58 -13.51 -1.36
C LEU A 151 5.23 -13.71 0.02
N THR A 152 5.91 -12.69 0.52
CA THR A 152 6.47 -12.69 1.87
C THR A 152 6.32 -11.33 2.54
N ILE A 153 6.23 -11.33 3.86
CA ILE A 153 6.39 -10.14 4.73
C ILE A 153 7.64 -10.24 5.61
N GLY A 154 8.55 -11.16 5.29
CA GLY A 154 9.67 -11.51 6.14
C GLY A 154 9.36 -12.70 7.06
N ASN A 155 9.85 -12.69 8.30
CA ASN A 155 9.85 -13.85 9.19
C ASN A 155 8.90 -13.76 10.39
N ASP A 156 7.96 -12.82 10.41
CA ASP A 156 6.95 -12.78 11.47
C ASP A 156 5.95 -13.94 11.32
N ALA A 157 6.04 -14.89 12.25
CA ALA A 157 5.25 -16.13 12.20
C ALA A 157 3.75 -15.87 12.32
N GLY A 158 3.33 -14.84 13.07
CA GLY A 158 1.93 -14.49 13.26
C GLY A 158 1.31 -14.02 11.94
N THR A 159 1.92 -13.02 11.30
CA THR A 159 1.46 -12.49 10.02
C THR A 159 1.57 -13.54 8.91
N ALA A 160 2.64 -14.34 8.88
CA ALA A 160 2.78 -15.45 7.92
C ALA A 160 1.63 -16.46 8.03
N SER A 161 1.22 -16.78 9.27
CA SER A 161 0.07 -17.68 9.51
C SER A 161 -1.23 -17.06 8.98
N GLU A 162 -1.46 -15.76 9.22
CA GLU A 162 -2.66 -15.09 8.71
C GLU A 162 -2.66 -15.00 7.16
N ILE A 163 -1.51 -14.77 6.54
CA ILE A 163 -1.38 -14.78 5.08
C ILE A 163 -1.81 -16.13 4.51
N LYS A 164 -1.34 -17.25 5.07
CA LYS A 164 -1.72 -18.60 4.61
C LYS A 164 -3.23 -18.85 4.69
N LYS A 165 -3.93 -18.27 5.67
CA LYS A 165 -5.38 -18.39 5.79
C LYS A 165 -6.14 -17.69 4.66
N THR A 166 -5.52 -16.76 3.93
CA THR A 166 -6.14 -16.15 2.74
C THR A 166 -6.12 -17.03 1.50
N GLY A 167 -5.35 -18.12 1.53
CA GLY A 167 -5.05 -19.00 0.39
C GLY A 167 -3.72 -18.66 -0.30
N ALA A 168 -3.07 -17.56 0.06
CA ALA A 168 -1.76 -17.21 -0.46
C ALA A 168 -0.66 -18.11 0.11
N VAL A 169 0.43 -18.28 -0.64
CA VAL A 169 1.64 -18.98 -0.22
C VAL A 169 2.63 -17.97 0.37
N HIS A 170 3.10 -18.26 1.60
CA HIS A 170 4.11 -17.44 2.30
C HIS A 170 5.43 -18.18 2.43
#